data_c12f5f4d63cfb7a98f5c97b35c3f361e
#
_entry.id   c12f5f4d63cfb7a98f5c97b35c3f361e
#
_cell.length_a   1.000
_cell.length_b   1.000
_cell.length_c   1.000
_cell.angle_alpha   90.00
_cell.angle_beta   90.00
_cell.angle_gamma   90.00
#
_symmetry.space_group_name_H-M   'P 1'
#
loop_
_entity.id
_entity.type
_entity.pdbx_description
1 polymer ?
#
loop_
_entity_poly.entity_id
_entity_poly.type
_entity_poly.pdbx_seq_one_letter_code
_entity_poly.pdbx_strand_id
1 'polypeptide(L)'
;MSWKRSERLMDTIKHYSNFPATSVSLRQMVQFGEKPSTGTLFRASQFLSEELPIRLAHRVQELHELPDGLNEMPSICRVRDWYAQSFDELTNLSRPNVSSEVKNRLLKPAKKTELTSKGSQNPSIKPGQYRSAPETGNGNGNGKEAKGAATARRYYAAADDGQEWPVELAAYNTKFAEVLEKIKRRHDSVVTTVAQGILEWKRKKQRMQIDHNIQAFLDRFYMSRIGIRMLIGQHIALTDQRQRSDPNYVGIICTKTNVRELAQEAIENARFVCEDHYGLFEAPKVQLVCNNDISFMYVPGHLSHMLFETLKNSLRAVVETRGQDKEDFPVTKVIVAEGQEDITIKITDEGGGIPRSAIPLVWTYMYTTVDQTPSLDPDFNKSDFKAPMAGFGYGLPISRLYARYFGGDLKLISMEGRDEWTSSEMIRSSQGRTQGNRSMRLKLSGQLGMEVSERRQVGDAEEMLMDKGAGAPWWRSVGMEEGM
;
A
#
# COMPACT_ATOMS: atom_id res chain seq x y z
N MET A 1 21.35 -12.55 -23.07
CA MET A 1 20.12 -12.60 -23.89
C MET A 1 19.01 -11.87 -23.14
N SER A 2 18.33 -10.92 -23.77
CA SER A 2 17.16 -10.28 -23.14
C SER A 2 16.02 -11.31 -23.07
N TRP A 3 15.35 -11.40 -21.90
CA TRP A 3 14.15 -12.22 -21.73
C TRP A 3 13.07 -11.80 -22.74
N LYS A 4 12.41 -12.75 -23.38
CA LYS A 4 11.33 -12.50 -24.33
C LYS A 4 10.08 -13.26 -23.93
N ARG A 5 8.95 -12.58 -24.00
CA ARG A 5 7.62 -13.12 -23.71
C ARG A 5 7.21 -14.07 -24.84
N SER A 6 6.77 -15.28 -24.50
CA SER A 6 6.18 -16.25 -25.45
C SER A 6 4.64 -16.17 -25.44
N GLU A 7 3.99 -16.56 -26.53
CA GLU A 7 2.52 -16.67 -26.61
C GLU A 7 1.98 -17.66 -25.58
N ARG A 8 2.61 -18.83 -25.44
CA ARG A 8 2.25 -19.83 -24.43
C ARG A 8 2.27 -19.28 -23.00
N LEU A 9 3.23 -18.41 -22.68
CA LEU A 9 3.28 -17.75 -21.38
C LEU A 9 2.08 -16.80 -21.19
N MET A 10 1.71 -16.06 -22.23
CA MET A 10 0.56 -15.17 -22.17
C MET A 10 -0.75 -15.92 -21.98
N ASP A 11 -0.94 -17.07 -22.62
CA ASP A 11 -2.12 -17.92 -22.39
C ASP A 11 -2.17 -18.44 -20.95
N THR A 12 -1.01 -18.82 -20.39
CA THR A 12 -0.92 -19.22 -18.99
C THR A 12 -1.26 -18.08 -18.05
N ILE A 13 -0.74 -16.87 -18.29
CA ILE A 13 -1.04 -15.65 -17.53
C ILE A 13 -2.55 -15.35 -17.59
N LYS A 14 -3.15 -15.39 -18.78
CA LYS A 14 -4.59 -15.18 -18.96
C LYS A 14 -5.41 -16.22 -18.20
N HIS A 15 -4.97 -17.46 -18.15
CA HIS A 15 -5.63 -18.49 -17.34
C HIS A 15 -5.57 -18.14 -15.84
N TYR A 16 -4.41 -17.74 -15.31
CA TYR A 16 -4.23 -17.37 -13.92
C TYR A 16 -5.00 -16.09 -13.53
N SER A 17 -5.17 -15.14 -14.44
CA SER A 17 -5.93 -13.91 -14.19
C SER A 17 -7.43 -14.11 -13.94
N ASN A 18 -7.97 -15.29 -14.25
CA ASN A 18 -9.37 -15.62 -13.94
C ASN A 18 -9.62 -16.01 -12.48
N PHE A 19 -8.57 -16.20 -11.68
CA PHE A 19 -8.69 -16.63 -10.28
C PHE A 19 -8.60 -15.43 -9.34
N PRO A 20 -9.44 -15.37 -8.30
CA PRO A 20 -9.41 -14.28 -7.34
C PRO A 20 -8.18 -14.35 -6.44
N ALA A 21 -7.62 -13.19 -6.10
CA ALA A 21 -6.59 -13.08 -5.09
C ALA A 21 -7.14 -13.35 -3.68
N THR A 22 -6.32 -13.93 -2.80
CA THR A 22 -6.68 -14.22 -1.41
C THR A 22 -6.41 -13.02 -0.52
N SER A 23 -7.39 -12.62 0.30
CA SER A 23 -7.20 -11.55 1.29
C SER A 23 -6.31 -12.03 2.45
N VAL A 24 -5.43 -11.14 2.93
CA VAL A 24 -4.54 -11.42 4.05
C VAL A 24 -4.54 -10.24 5.00
N SER A 25 -4.76 -10.49 6.32
CA SER A 25 -4.73 -9.43 7.33
C SER A 25 -3.35 -9.32 7.99
N LEU A 26 -3.02 -8.12 8.52
CA LEU A 26 -1.80 -7.89 9.31
C LEU A 26 -1.72 -8.86 10.50
N ARG A 27 -2.84 -9.05 11.21
CA ARG A 27 -2.92 -9.94 12.38
C ARG A 27 -2.56 -11.38 12.02
N GLN A 28 -3.07 -11.88 10.88
CA GLN A 28 -2.72 -13.23 10.41
C GLN A 28 -1.24 -13.36 10.09
N MET A 29 -0.64 -12.34 9.46
CA MET A 29 0.79 -12.32 9.16
C MET A 29 1.65 -12.34 10.43
N VAL A 30 1.28 -11.57 11.45
CA VAL A 30 2.00 -11.52 12.73
C VAL A 30 1.89 -12.83 13.47
N GLN A 31 0.69 -13.37 13.64
CA GLN A 31 0.48 -14.65 14.33
C GLN A 31 1.20 -15.82 13.67
N PHE A 32 1.24 -15.82 12.33
CA PHE A 32 1.97 -16.81 11.56
C PHE A 32 3.49 -16.66 11.69
N GLY A 33 3.98 -15.41 11.68
CA GLY A 33 5.41 -15.08 11.68
C GLY A 33 6.05 -14.96 13.08
N GLU A 34 5.29 -15.04 14.18
CA GLU A 34 5.78 -14.87 15.55
C GLU A 34 6.87 -15.89 15.90
N LYS A 35 6.72 -17.13 15.42
CA LYS A 35 7.69 -18.21 15.59
C LYS A 35 8.02 -18.87 14.26
N PRO A 36 8.91 -18.27 13.46
CA PRO A 36 9.19 -18.76 12.13
C PRO A 36 10.14 -19.97 12.18
N SER A 37 9.57 -21.17 12.27
CA SER A 37 10.29 -22.44 12.07
C SER A 37 10.53 -22.70 10.57
N THR A 38 11.45 -23.59 10.21
CA THR A 38 11.69 -24.02 8.83
C THR A 38 10.40 -24.51 8.16
N GLY A 39 9.56 -25.24 8.89
CA GLY A 39 8.27 -25.73 8.41
C GLY A 39 7.26 -24.60 8.20
N THR A 40 7.23 -23.61 9.09
CA THR A 40 6.38 -22.42 8.95
C THR A 40 6.77 -21.58 7.73
N LEU A 41 8.09 -21.34 7.54
CA LEU A 41 8.60 -20.64 6.36
C LEU A 41 8.29 -21.39 5.07
N PHE A 42 8.40 -22.73 5.08
CA PHE A 42 8.04 -23.53 3.91
C PHE A 42 6.54 -23.44 3.58
N ARG A 43 5.65 -23.39 4.58
CA ARG A 43 4.21 -23.13 4.34
C ARG A 43 3.99 -21.75 3.76
N ALA A 44 4.70 -20.73 4.24
CA ALA A 44 4.65 -19.39 3.67
C ALA A 44 5.09 -19.38 2.21
N SER A 45 6.20 -20.05 1.89
CA SER A 45 6.68 -20.15 0.51
C SER A 45 5.69 -20.89 -0.39
N GLN A 46 5.01 -21.92 0.10
CA GLN A 46 3.96 -22.61 -0.65
C GLN A 46 2.78 -21.67 -0.94
N PHE A 47 2.28 -20.94 0.08
CA PHE A 47 1.22 -19.96 -0.12
C PHE A 47 1.63 -18.90 -1.15
N LEU A 48 2.81 -18.31 -1.02
CA LEU A 48 3.27 -17.27 -1.93
C LEU A 48 3.51 -17.79 -3.35
N SER A 49 4.00 -19.04 -3.50
CA SER A 49 4.18 -19.66 -4.82
C SER A 49 2.85 -19.92 -5.54
N GLU A 50 1.74 -19.92 -4.83
CA GLU A 50 0.40 -20.07 -5.38
C GLU A 50 -0.31 -18.72 -5.56
N GLU A 51 -0.15 -17.79 -4.63
CA GLU A 51 -0.84 -16.51 -4.58
C GLU A 51 -0.20 -15.44 -5.47
N LEU A 52 1.14 -15.30 -5.42
CA LEU A 52 1.83 -14.27 -6.19
C LEU A 52 1.65 -14.40 -7.70
N PRO A 53 1.67 -15.61 -8.33
CA PRO A 53 1.39 -15.74 -9.75
C PRO A 53 0.00 -15.20 -10.14
N ILE A 54 -1.03 -15.41 -9.32
CA ILE A 54 -2.37 -14.88 -9.58
C ILE A 54 -2.33 -13.34 -9.58
N ARG A 55 -1.72 -12.73 -8.57
CA ARG A 55 -1.61 -11.27 -8.46
C ARG A 55 -0.78 -10.66 -9.59
N LEU A 56 0.31 -11.31 -9.97
CA LEU A 56 1.15 -10.88 -11.09
C LEU A 56 0.38 -11.00 -12.42
N ALA A 57 -0.35 -12.10 -12.63
CA ALA A 57 -1.16 -12.32 -13.82
C ALA A 57 -2.23 -11.23 -14.00
N HIS A 58 -2.92 -10.83 -12.92
CA HIS A 58 -3.86 -9.70 -12.95
C HIS A 58 -3.17 -8.42 -13.46
N ARG A 59 -1.96 -8.12 -12.96
CA ARG A 59 -1.25 -6.89 -13.39
C ARG A 59 -0.81 -6.95 -14.85
N VAL A 60 -0.33 -8.10 -15.32
CA VAL A 60 0.03 -8.28 -16.75
C VAL A 60 -1.20 -8.09 -17.63
N GLN A 61 -2.33 -8.68 -17.26
CA GLN A 61 -3.57 -8.58 -18.02
C GLN A 61 -4.10 -7.14 -18.06
N GLU A 62 -4.16 -6.45 -16.92
CA GLU A 62 -4.56 -5.05 -16.87
C GLU A 62 -3.67 -4.13 -17.71
N LEU A 63 -2.33 -4.32 -17.66
CA LEU A 63 -1.40 -3.54 -18.49
C LEU A 63 -1.55 -3.87 -19.99
N HIS A 64 -2.01 -5.07 -20.32
CA HIS A 64 -2.26 -5.47 -21.71
C HIS A 64 -3.56 -4.87 -22.25
N GLU A 65 -4.57 -4.70 -21.42
CA GLU A 65 -5.90 -4.21 -21.77
C GLU A 65 -6.07 -2.70 -21.64
N LEU A 66 -4.99 -1.95 -21.36
CA LEU A 66 -5.06 -0.50 -21.23
C LEU A 66 -5.60 0.16 -22.51
N PRO A 67 -6.57 1.10 -22.36
CA PRO A 67 -7.22 1.75 -23.49
C PRO A 67 -6.33 2.78 -24.19
N ASP A 68 -6.81 3.28 -25.30
CA ASP A 68 -6.28 4.45 -26.04
C ASP A 68 -4.82 4.33 -26.52
N GLY A 69 -4.30 3.09 -26.63
CA GLY A 69 -2.92 2.83 -27.04
C GLY A 69 -1.89 3.09 -25.92
N LEU A 70 -2.32 3.24 -24.67
CA LEU A 70 -1.41 3.34 -23.53
C LEU A 70 -0.64 2.02 -23.32
N ASN A 71 -1.27 0.87 -23.59
CA ASN A 71 -0.67 -0.46 -23.55
C ASN A 71 0.51 -0.66 -24.55
N GLU A 72 0.63 0.21 -25.56
CA GLU A 72 1.70 0.16 -26.58
C GLU A 72 2.91 1.02 -26.21
N MET A 73 2.81 1.86 -25.18
CA MET A 73 3.91 2.74 -24.79
C MET A 73 5.12 1.92 -24.33
N PRO A 74 6.35 2.28 -24.78
CA PRO A 74 7.57 1.51 -24.47
C PRO A 74 7.77 1.26 -22.99
N SER A 75 7.53 2.26 -22.15
CA SER A 75 7.67 2.13 -20.69
C SER A 75 6.60 1.23 -20.09
N ILE A 76 5.36 1.28 -20.56
CA ILE A 76 4.28 0.38 -20.12
C ILE A 76 4.57 -1.06 -20.55
N CYS A 77 5.04 -1.28 -21.78
CA CYS A 77 5.46 -2.59 -22.26
C CYS A 77 6.59 -3.17 -21.38
N ARG A 78 7.56 -2.33 -20.99
CA ARG A 78 8.65 -2.73 -20.09
C ARG A 78 8.15 -3.20 -18.72
N VAL A 79 7.22 -2.46 -18.11
CA VAL A 79 6.62 -2.85 -16.83
C VAL A 79 5.84 -4.16 -16.97
N ARG A 80 5.04 -4.32 -18.03
CA ARG A 80 4.33 -5.56 -18.33
C ARG A 80 5.28 -6.75 -18.45
N ASP A 81 6.40 -6.56 -19.12
CA ASP A 81 7.42 -7.61 -19.28
C ASP A 81 8.09 -7.98 -17.95
N TRP A 82 8.34 -7.01 -17.06
CA TRP A 82 8.86 -7.28 -15.71
C TRP A 82 7.91 -8.14 -14.87
N TYR A 83 6.60 -7.84 -14.92
CA TYR A 83 5.59 -8.64 -14.21
C TYR A 83 5.44 -10.03 -14.84
N ALA A 84 5.45 -10.13 -16.16
CA ALA A 84 5.38 -11.41 -16.87
C ALA A 84 6.63 -12.29 -16.60
N GLN A 85 7.83 -11.70 -16.58
CA GLN A 85 9.06 -12.40 -16.20
C GLN A 85 9.01 -12.90 -14.76
N SER A 86 8.49 -12.07 -13.84
CA SER A 86 8.36 -12.46 -12.43
C SER A 86 7.35 -13.59 -12.23
N PHE A 87 6.28 -13.61 -13.03
CA PHE A 87 5.33 -14.72 -13.08
C PHE A 87 6.01 -16.02 -13.58
N ASP A 88 6.76 -15.94 -14.65
CA ASP A 88 7.47 -17.07 -15.25
C ASP A 88 8.50 -17.69 -14.27
N GLU A 89 9.30 -16.84 -13.60
CA GLU A 89 10.28 -17.27 -12.60
C GLU A 89 9.65 -18.00 -11.41
N LEU A 90 8.50 -17.53 -10.93
CA LEU A 90 7.78 -18.14 -9.79
C LEU A 90 7.09 -19.46 -10.18
N THR A 91 6.48 -19.52 -11.37
CA THR A 91 5.77 -20.72 -11.82
C THR A 91 6.71 -21.85 -12.22
N ASN A 92 7.89 -21.52 -12.70
CA ASN A 92 8.92 -22.50 -13.11
C ASN A 92 9.88 -22.88 -11.97
N LEU A 93 9.74 -22.31 -10.78
CA LEU A 93 10.58 -22.66 -9.64
C LEU A 93 10.28 -24.10 -9.18
N SER A 94 11.29 -24.97 -9.28
CA SER A 94 11.17 -26.38 -8.88
C SER A 94 10.90 -26.52 -7.38
N ARG A 95 9.83 -27.21 -7.03
CA ARG A 95 9.48 -27.52 -5.63
C ARG A 95 10.26 -28.73 -5.13
N PRO A 96 10.66 -28.77 -3.84
CA PRO A 96 11.35 -29.93 -3.29
C PRO A 96 10.42 -31.14 -3.25
N ASN A 97 11.00 -32.33 -3.48
CA ASN A 97 10.25 -33.56 -3.32
C ASN A 97 10.22 -33.93 -1.83
N VAL A 98 9.10 -33.72 -1.20
CA VAL A 98 8.90 -33.90 0.24
C VAL A 98 8.24 -35.25 0.49
N SER A 99 8.75 -36.03 1.48
CA SER A 99 8.16 -37.32 1.85
C SER A 99 6.72 -37.18 2.34
N SER A 100 5.92 -38.26 2.25
CA SER A 100 4.52 -38.27 2.70
C SER A 100 4.40 -37.96 4.18
N GLU A 101 5.38 -38.38 5.00
CA GLU A 101 5.41 -38.10 6.43
C GLU A 101 5.58 -36.60 6.73
N VAL A 102 6.52 -35.94 6.05
CA VAL A 102 6.75 -34.50 6.17
C VAL A 102 5.55 -33.71 5.66
N LYS A 103 4.92 -34.14 4.55
CA LYS A 103 3.66 -33.54 4.08
C LYS A 103 2.55 -33.60 5.13
N ASN A 104 2.38 -34.77 5.76
CA ASN A 104 1.36 -34.95 6.82
C ASN A 104 1.68 -34.10 8.06
N ARG A 105 2.97 -33.95 8.42
CA ARG A 105 3.39 -33.06 9.50
C ARG A 105 3.13 -31.59 9.20
N LEU A 106 3.42 -31.14 7.99
CA LEU A 106 3.13 -29.80 7.52
C LEU A 106 1.62 -29.46 7.56
N LEU A 107 0.76 -30.45 7.39
CA LEU A 107 -0.70 -30.26 7.42
C LEU A 107 -1.27 -30.18 8.85
N LYS A 108 -0.53 -30.66 9.87
CA LYS A 108 -0.97 -30.57 11.28
C LYS A 108 -0.71 -29.15 11.81
N PRO A 109 -1.72 -28.40 12.26
CA PRO A 109 -1.50 -27.10 12.90
C PRO A 109 -0.91 -27.29 14.29
N ALA A 110 0.06 -26.47 14.70
CA ALA A 110 0.68 -26.49 16.02
C ALA A 110 -0.32 -26.19 17.15
N LYS A 111 -1.35 -25.39 16.87
CA LYS A 111 -2.48 -25.09 17.78
C LYS A 111 -3.75 -24.90 16.94
N LYS A 112 -4.93 -25.16 17.56
CA LYS A 112 -6.21 -24.74 16.96
C LYS A 112 -6.28 -23.21 16.93
N THR A 113 -5.84 -22.62 15.84
CA THR A 113 -5.92 -21.18 15.63
C THR A 113 -7.21 -20.87 14.90
N GLU A 114 -8.06 -20.05 15.49
CA GLU A 114 -9.37 -19.65 14.94
C GLU A 114 -9.26 -18.77 13.66
N LEU A 115 -8.04 -18.35 13.33
CA LEU A 115 -7.76 -17.37 12.28
C LEU A 115 -7.14 -18.01 11.01
N THR A 116 -7.86 -18.93 10.40
CA THR A 116 -7.43 -19.47 9.11
C THR A 116 -8.23 -18.85 7.99
N SER A 117 -7.55 -18.13 7.06
CA SER A 117 -8.18 -17.70 5.81
C SER A 117 -8.56 -18.91 4.98
N LYS A 118 -9.79 -18.91 4.45
CA LYS A 118 -10.15 -19.85 3.39
C LYS A 118 -9.42 -19.44 2.13
N GLY A 119 -8.53 -20.27 1.61
CA GLY A 119 -7.85 -20.01 0.35
C GLY A 119 -8.84 -19.95 -0.81
N SER A 120 -8.62 -19.05 -1.75
CA SER A 120 -9.33 -19.01 -3.02
C SER A 120 -8.96 -20.21 -3.90
N GLN A 121 -9.78 -20.51 -4.91
CA GLN A 121 -9.44 -21.50 -5.92
C GLN A 121 -8.14 -21.12 -6.64
N ASN A 122 -7.28 -22.10 -6.87
CA ASN A 122 -5.98 -21.88 -7.50
C ASN A 122 -5.76 -22.88 -8.64
N PRO A 123 -5.38 -22.39 -9.84
CA PRO A 123 -5.17 -23.23 -11.03
C PRO A 123 -3.99 -24.18 -10.95
N SER A 124 -2.98 -23.88 -10.11
CA SER A 124 -1.80 -24.73 -9.95
C SER A 124 -2.08 -26.00 -9.15
N ILE A 125 -3.28 -26.16 -8.59
CA ILE A 125 -3.62 -27.27 -7.72
C ILE A 125 -4.47 -28.29 -8.46
N LYS A 126 -3.90 -29.47 -8.62
CA LYS A 126 -4.63 -30.62 -9.16
C LYS A 126 -5.68 -31.08 -8.13
N PRO A 127 -6.94 -31.36 -8.56
CA PRO A 127 -7.95 -31.95 -7.69
C PRO A 127 -7.39 -33.20 -7.00
N GLY A 128 -7.42 -33.25 -5.67
CA GLY A 128 -6.93 -34.39 -4.87
C GLY A 128 -5.54 -34.27 -4.27
N GLN A 129 -4.75 -33.26 -4.60
CA GLN A 129 -3.36 -33.14 -4.10
C GLN A 129 -3.25 -32.72 -2.63
N TYR A 130 -4.30 -32.13 -2.05
CA TYR A 130 -4.40 -31.80 -0.63
C TYR A 130 -5.82 -32.13 -0.14
N ARG A 131 -6.04 -33.36 0.31
CA ARG A 131 -7.21 -33.68 1.12
C ARG A 131 -7.00 -33.09 2.51
N SER A 132 -7.86 -32.20 2.94
CA SER A 132 -7.96 -31.82 4.35
C SER A 132 -8.29 -33.07 5.15
N ALA A 133 -7.65 -33.21 6.34
CA ALA A 133 -8.07 -34.23 7.28
C ALA A 133 -9.59 -34.06 7.56
N PRO A 134 -10.36 -35.15 7.65
CA PRO A 134 -11.78 -35.05 7.92
C PRO A 134 -11.98 -34.34 9.26
N GLU A 135 -12.90 -33.38 9.29
CA GLU A 135 -13.41 -32.86 10.55
C GLU A 135 -14.05 -34.04 11.30
N THR A 136 -13.48 -34.41 12.44
CA THR A 136 -14.11 -35.34 13.38
C THR A 136 -15.26 -34.60 14.06
N GLY A 137 -16.37 -34.45 13.34
CA GLY A 137 -17.65 -34.05 13.85
C GLY A 137 -18.56 -35.30 13.89
N ASN A 138 -18.89 -35.78 15.10
CA ASN A 138 -19.95 -36.74 15.31
C ASN A 138 -21.26 -36.20 14.71
N GLY A 139 -21.72 -36.82 13.65
CA GLY A 139 -23.01 -36.51 13.04
C GLY A 139 -23.44 -37.65 12.13
N ASN A 140 -24.25 -38.53 12.64
CA ASN A 140 -25.05 -39.50 11.85
C ASN A 140 -25.81 -38.75 10.75
N GLY A 141 -25.55 -39.06 9.50
CA GLY A 141 -26.32 -38.51 8.39
C GLY A 141 -25.95 -39.12 7.05
N ASN A 142 -26.85 -39.88 6.49
CA ASN A 142 -26.86 -40.59 5.20
C ASN A 142 -26.11 -39.87 4.06
N GLY A 143 -25.28 -40.66 3.39
CA GLY A 143 -24.47 -40.25 2.23
C GLY A 143 -25.29 -39.67 1.06
N LYS A 144 -24.89 -38.44 0.72
CA LYS A 144 -24.86 -37.94 -0.66
C LYS A 144 -23.53 -37.28 -0.85
N GLU A 145 -22.71 -37.84 -1.74
CA GLU A 145 -21.43 -37.24 -2.16
C GLU A 145 -21.67 -35.81 -2.62
N ALA A 146 -21.24 -34.84 -1.81
CA ALA A 146 -21.19 -33.46 -2.23
C ALA A 146 -20.05 -33.31 -3.23
N LYS A 147 -20.38 -33.38 -4.52
CA LYS A 147 -19.52 -32.97 -5.60
C LYS A 147 -19.19 -31.48 -5.41
N GLY A 148 -17.95 -31.16 -5.11
CA GLY A 148 -17.41 -29.80 -5.26
C GLY A 148 -17.25 -28.94 -4.02
N ALA A 149 -17.05 -29.50 -2.82
CA ALA A 149 -16.51 -28.70 -1.72
C ALA A 149 -15.06 -28.31 -2.03
N ALA A 150 -14.84 -27.07 -2.44
CA ALA A 150 -13.50 -26.49 -2.55
C ALA A 150 -12.80 -26.67 -1.20
N THR A 151 -11.72 -27.43 -1.19
CA THR A 151 -10.93 -27.72 0.01
C THR A 151 -10.43 -26.42 0.59
N ALA A 152 -11.02 -25.95 1.69
CA ALA A 152 -10.58 -24.76 2.39
C ALA A 152 -9.15 -24.97 2.87
N ARG A 153 -8.20 -24.19 2.35
CA ARG A 153 -6.80 -24.28 2.72
C ARG A 153 -6.52 -23.37 3.91
N ARG A 154 -5.84 -23.91 4.87
CA ARG A 154 -5.41 -23.18 6.07
C ARG A 154 -3.95 -22.78 5.91
N TYR A 155 -3.68 -21.66 5.25
CA TYR A 155 -2.32 -21.20 4.97
C TYR A 155 -1.59 -20.63 6.20
N TYR A 156 -2.32 -20.10 7.16
CA TYR A 156 -1.75 -19.36 8.29
C TYR A 156 -1.74 -20.14 9.61
N ALA A 157 -1.58 -21.46 9.55
CA ALA A 157 -1.30 -22.25 10.73
C ALA A 157 0.21 -22.52 10.84
N ALA A 158 0.86 -22.03 11.91
CA ALA A 158 2.27 -22.31 12.15
C ALA A 158 2.51 -23.83 12.25
N ALA A 159 3.64 -24.30 11.73
CA ALA A 159 4.07 -25.69 11.89
C ALA A 159 4.66 -25.90 13.28
N ASP A 160 4.59 -27.15 13.80
CA ASP A 160 5.10 -27.49 15.12
C ASP A 160 6.63 -27.26 15.22
N ASP A 161 7.05 -26.50 16.25
CA ASP A 161 8.46 -26.08 16.43
C ASP A 161 9.34 -27.16 17.07
N GLY A 162 8.74 -28.24 17.60
CA GLY A 162 9.44 -29.26 18.43
C GLY A 162 10.25 -30.30 17.66
N GLN A 163 10.38 -30.19 16.34
CA GLN A 163 11.00 -31.26 15.53
C GLN A 163 11.97 -30.72 14.47
N GLU A 164 13.02 -31.50 14.21
CA GLU A 164 13.95 -31.23 13.11
C GLU A 164 13.25 -31.37 11.76
N TRP A 165 13.47 -30.40 10.88
CA TRP A 165 12.97 -30.36 9.52
C TRP A 165 14.08 -30.79 8.53
N PRO A 166 13.76 -31.47 7.42
CA PRO A 166 14.74 -31.83 6.40
C PRO A 166 15.50 -30.60 5.87
N VAL A 167 16.78 -30.77 5.60
CA VAL A 167 17.69 -29.72 5.11
C VAL A 167 17.22 -29.16 3.74
N GLU A 168 16.58 -30.00 2.94
CA GLU A 168 16.02 -29.63 1.63
C GLU A 168 14.96 -28.53 1.75
N LEU A 169 14.20 -28.51 2.85
CA LEU A 169 13.20 -27.46 3.11
C LEU A 169 13.87 -26.11 3.41
N ALA A 170 14.95 -26.13 4.19
CA ALA A 170 15.71 -24.93 4.49
C ALA A 170 16.37 -24.36 3.23
N ALA A 171 16.99 -25.23 2.41
CA ALA A 171 17.59 -24.85 1.14
C ALA A 171 16.56 -24.27 0.17
N TYR A 172 15.36 -24.85 0.12
CA TYR A 172 14.28 -24.31 -0.71
C TYR A 172 13.81 -22.94 -0.22
N ASN A 173 13.63 -22.74 1.08
CA ASN A 173 13.22 -21.46 1.65
C ASN A 173 14.22 -20.34 1.30
N THR A 174 15.52 -20.61 1.41
CA THR A 174 16.58 -19.67 1.01
C THR A 174 16.51 -19.34 -0.48
N LYS A 175 16.43 -20.37 -1.35
CA LYS A 175 16.31 -20.17 -2.79
C LYS A 175 15.05 -19.40 -3.18
N PHE A 176 13.92 -19.67 -2.52
CA PHE A 176 12.67 -18.97 -2.75
C PHE A 176 12.79 -17.49 -2.36
N ALA A 177 13.40 -17.17 -1.20
CA ALA A 177 13.65 -15.81 -0.75
C ALA A 177 14.59 -15.06 -1.72
N GLU A 178 15.62 -15.71 -2.27
CA GLU A 178 16.50 -15.11 -3.29
C GLU A 178 15.74 -14.74 -4.58
N VAL A 179 14.82 -15.62 -5.03
CA VAL A 179 13.96 -15.32 -6.20
C VAL A 179 13.04 -14.14 -5.90
N LEU A 180 12.44 -14.08 -4.72
CA LEU A 180 11.60 -12.96 -4.30
C LEU A 180 12.40 -11.65 -4.21
N GLU A 181 13.64 -11.68 -3.72
CA GLU A 181 14.51 -10.51 -3.69
C GLU A 181 14.83 -9.99 -5.10
N LYS A 182 15.11 -10.86 -6.05
CA LYS A 182 15.26 -10.49 -7.47
C LYS A 182 14.02 -9.81 -8.02
N ILE A 183 12.84 -10.37 -7.74
CA ILE A 183 11.56 -9.82 -8.17
C ILE A 183 11.33 -8.44 -7.53
N LYS A 184 11.58 -8.29 -6.23
CA LYS A 184 11.45 -7.04 -5.50
C LYS A 184 12.30 -5.93 -6.13
N ARG A 185 13.59 -6.22 -6.39
CA ARG A 185 14.52 -5.26 -7.04
C ARG A 185 14.09 -4.90 -8.45
N ARG A 186 13.63 -5.89 -9.27
CA ARG A 186 13.10 -5.62 -10.61
C ARG A 186 11.91 -4.67 -10.58
N HIS A 187 11.09 -4.73 -9.53
CA HIS A 187 9.90 -3.91 -9.38
C HIS A 187 10.14 -2.57 -8.67
N ASP A 188 11.37 -2.23 -8.28
CA ASP A 188 11.64 -0.97 -7.58
C ASP A 188 11.29 0.25 -8.43
N SER A 189 11.69 0.30 -9.69
CA SER A 189 11.45 1.40 -10.62
C SER A 189 10.07 1.40 -11.30
N VAL A 190 9.12 0.55 -10.86
CA VAL A 190 7.80 0.43 -11.53
C VAL A 190 7.04 1.76 -11.50
N VAL A 191 7.04 2.51 -10.39
CA VAL A 191 6.27 3.76 -10.26
C VAL A 191 6.76 4.80 -11.27
N THR A 192 8.05 5.04 -11.34
CA THR A 192 8.65 6.01 -12.27
C THR A 192 8.52 5.56 -13.72
N THR A 193 8.66 4.25 -13.99
CA THR A 193 8.50 3.72 -15.35
C THR A 193 7.06 3.82 -15.85
N VAL A 194 6.06 3.60 -14.98
CA VAL A 194 4.65 3.83 -15.34
C VAL A 194 4.39 5.31 -15.56
N ALA A 195 4.93 6.20 -14.69
CA ALA A 195 4.83 7.66 -14.87
C ALA A 195 5.41 8.08 -16.22
N GLN A 196 6.57 7.56 -16.60
CA GLN A 196 7.19 7.80 -17.91
C GLN A 196 6.28 7.32 -19.05
N GLY A 197 5.68 6.14 -18.95
CA GLY A 197 4.75 5.61 -19.95
C GLY A 197 3.52 6.50 -20.15
N ILE A 198 3.02 7.10 -19.07
CA ILE A 198 1.93 8.07 -19.16
C ILE A 198 2.38 9.36 -19.84
N LEU A 199 3.60 9.84 -19.56
CA LEU A 199 4.16 11.00 -20.25
C LEU A 199 4.37 10.72 -21.75
N GLU A 200 4.87 9.55 -22.13
CA GLU A 200 4.98 9.10 -23.51
C GLU A 200 3.61 9.14 -24.22
N TRP A 201 2.58 8.61 -23.56
CA TRP A 201 1.21 8.61 -24.06
C TRP A 201 0.63 10.03 -24.18
N LYS A 202 0.79 10.90 -23.17
CA LYS A 202 0.35 12.31 -23.21
C LYS A 202 0.96 13.06 -24.39
N ARG A 203 2.26 12.88 -24.63
CA ARG A 203 2.97 13.48 -25.76
C ARG A 203 2.44 12.96 -27.10
N LYS A 204 2.25 11.64 -27.23
CA LYS A 204 1.72 11.01 -28.46
C LYS A 204 0.29 11.46 -28.79
N LYS A 205 -0.56 11.62 -27.78
CA LYS A 205 -1.98 11.99 -27.92
C LYS A 205 -2.24 13.50 -27.83
N GLN A 206 -1.22 14.32 -27.52
CA GLN A 206 -1.34 15.78 -27.30
C GLN A 206 -2.41 16.12 -26.24
N ARG A 207 -2.60 15.28 -25.23
CA ARG A 207 -3.58 15.48 -24.15
C ARG A 207 -2.91 16.05 -22.90
N MET A 208 -3.51 17.11 -22.32
CA MET A 208 -3.03 17.72 -21.08
C MET A 208 -3.48 16.93 -19.85
N GLN A 209 -4.67 16.36 -19.88
CA GLN A 209 -5.27 15.67 -18.73
C GLN A 209 -5.33 14.15 -18.94
N ILE A 210 -5.26 13.42 -17.85
CA ILE A 210 -5.40 11.97 -17.80
C ILE A 210 -6.87 11.64 -17.58
N ASP A 211 -7.40 10.71 -18.39
CA ASP A 211 -8.77 10.23 -18.29
C ASP A 211 -9.04 9.55 -16.94
N HIS A 212 -10.28 9.63 -16.46
CA HIS A 212 -10.74 8.99 -15.21
C HIS A 212 -10.49 7.47 -15.22
N ASN A 213 -10.65 6.80 -16.33
CA ASN A 213 -10.38 5.37 -16.47
C ASN A 213 -8.90 5.03 -16.18
N ILE A 214 -7.97 5.86 -16.66
CA ILE A 214 -6.54 5.70 -16.41
C ILE A 214 -6.24 6.00 -14.93
N GLN A 215 -6.87 7.00 -14.31
CA GLN A 215 -6.73 7.28 -12.88
C GLN A 215 -7.20 6.08 -12.03
N ALA A 216 -8.38 5.54 -12.33
CA ALA A 216 -8.92 4.36 -11.65
C ALA A 216 -8.03 3.11 -11.84
N PHE A 217 -7.46 2.93 -13.02
CA PHE A 217 -6.47 1.87 -13.26
C PHE A 217 -5.23 2.07 -12.38
N LEU A 218 -4.68 3.27 -12.29
CA LEU A 218 -3.49 3.56 -11.48
C LEU A 218 -3.75 3.28 -9.99
N ASP A 219 -4.92 3.63 -9.47
CA ASP A 219 -5.31 3.32 -8.10
C ASP A 219 -5.29 1.80 -7.85
N ARG A 220 -5.95 1.01 -8.70
CA ARG A 220 -5.97 -0.45 -8.59
C ARG A 220 -4.57 -1.05 -8.74
N PHE A 221 -3.81 -0.57 -9.71
CA PHE A 221 -2.47 -1.06 -9.99
C PHE A 221 -1.51 -0.81 -8.82
N TYR A 222 -1.48 0.41 -8.27
CA TYR A 222 -0.61 0.74 -7.13
C TYR A 222 -1.09 0.11 -5.82
N MET A 223 -2.39 -0.01 -5.59
CA MET A 223 -2.93 -0.75 -4.44
C MET A 223 -2.47 -2.21 -4.46
N SER A 224 -2.58 -2.88 -5.61
CA SER A 224 -2.10 -4.24 -5.77
C SER A 224 -0.57 -4.34 -5.63
N ARG A 225 0.18 -3.35 -6.16
CA ARG A 225 1.63 -3.28 -5.97
C ARG A 225 2.02 -3.22 -4.49
N ILE A 226 1.30 -2.43 -3.69
CA ILE A 226 1.51 -2.38 -2.23
C ILE A 226 1.36 -3.78 -1.63
N GLY A 227 0.29 -4.50 -1.96
CA GLY A 227 0.05 -5.86 -1.49
C GLY A 227 1.11 -6.87 -1.91
N ILE A 228 1.51 -6.85 -3.18
CA ILE A 228 2.56 -7.74 -3.71
C ILE A 228 3.89 -7.47 -2.97
N ARG A 229 4.31 -6.20 -2.85
CA ARG A 229 5.56 -5.82 -2.17
C ARG A 229 5.53 -6.16 -0.69
N MET A 230 4.37 -6.01 -0.04
CA MET A 230 4.19 -6.38 1.35
C MET A 230 4.36 -7.89 1.57
N LEU A 231 3.72 -8.73 0.77
CA LEU A 231 3.84 -10.18 0.85
C LEU A 231 5.29 -10.64 0.61
N ILE A 232 5.94 -10.11 -0.42
CA ILE A 232 7.33 -10.40 -0.74
C ILE A 232 8.26 -9.93 0.39
N GLY A 233 8.12 -8.69 0.83
CA GLY A 233 8.95 -8.11 1.90
C GLY A 233 8.82 -8.85 3.23
N GLN A 234 7.59 -9.24 3.60
CA GLN A 234 7.32 -10.02 4.79
C GLN A 234 8.03 -11.38 4.76
N HIS A 235 7.95 -12.10 3.64
CA HIS A 235 8.59 -13.40 3.54
C HIS A 235 10.12 -13.31 3.56
N ILE A 236 10.71 -12.34 2.86
CA ILE A 236 12.15 -12.11 2.87
C ILE A 236 12.62 -11.78 4.31
N ALA A 237 11.96 -10.85 4.99
CA ALA A 237 12.32 -10.45 6.34
C ALA A 237 12.14 -11.58 7.38
N LEU A 238 11.14 -12.45 7.22
CA LEU A 238 10.98 -13.66 8.06
C LEU A 238 12.04 -14.71 7.80
N THR A 239 12.56 -14.81 6.58
CA THR A 239 13.60 -15.77 6.21
C THR A 239 14.98 -15.29 6.64
N ASP A 240 15.23 -13.99 6.64
CA ASP A 240 16.50 -13.39 7.09
C ASP A 240 16.57 -13.38 8.63
N GLN A 241 17.32 -14.34 9.17
CA GLN A 241 17.51 -14.47 10.62
C GLN A 241 18.30 -13.32 11.24
N ARG A 242 19.03 -12.53 10.44
CA ARG A 242 19.86 -11.41 10.93
C ARG A 242 19.02 -10.22 11.41
N GLN A 243 17.81 -10.06 10.91
CA GLN A 243 16.89 -8.96 11.28
C GLN A 243 16.08 -9.24 12.57
N ARG A 244 16.29 -10.37 13.23
CA ARG A 244 15.52 -10.77 14.43
C ARG A 244 16.02 -10.17 15.75
N SER A 245 16.77 -9.08 15.73
CA SER A 245 17.30 -8.47 16.96
C SER A 245 16.23 -7.72 17.77
N ASP A 246 15.15 -7.24 17.16
CA ASP A 246 14.08 -6.54 17.85
C ASP A 246 12.85 -7.44 18.04
N PRO A 247 12.46 -7.73 19.32
CA PRO A 247 11.32 -8.58 19.63
C PRO A 247 9.97 -7.97 19.19
N ASN A 248 9.91 -6.67 18.90
CA ASN A 248 8.69 -6.02 18.43
C ASN A 248 8.44 -6.23 16.95
N TYR A 249 9.40 -6.75 16.18
CA TYR A 249 9.24 -6.98 14.76
C TYR A 249 8.90 -8.42 14.41
N VAL A 250 7.90 -8.58 13.56
CA VAL A 250 7.56 -9.83 12.89
C VAL A 250 7.65 -9.61 11.39
N GLY A 251 8.81 -9.94 10.82
CA GLY A 251 9.13 -9.56 9.45
C GLY A 251 9.23 -8.04 9.27
N ILE A 252 8.43 -7.47 8.38
CA ILE A 252 8.35 -6.00 8.15
C ILE A 252 7.33 -5.31 9.05
N ILE A 253 6.57 -6.05 9.84
CA ILE A 253 5.50 -5.52 10.69
C ILE A 253 6.05 -5.29 12.10
N CYS A 254 5.91 -4.09 12.62
CA CYS A 254 6.20 -3.78 14.03
C CYS A 254 4.90 -3.88 14.84
N THR A 255 4.90 -4.70 15.88
CA THR A 255 3.74 -4.91 16.77
C THR A 255 3.48 -3.73 17.70
N LYS A 256 4.50 -2.88 17.91
CA LYS A 256 4.47 -1.69 18.76
C LYS A 256 5.17 -0.52 18.07
N THR A 257 4.63 -0.10 16.91
CA THR A 257 5.17 1.03 16.17
C THR A 257 4.99 2.31 16.97
N ASN A 258 6.10 2.94 17.40
CA ASN A 258 6.07 4.23 18.09
C ASN A 258 5.83 5.36 17.07
N VAL A 259 4.66 5.99 17.17
CA VAL A 259 4.24 7.04 16.22
C VAL A 259 5.10 8.30 16.38
N ARG A 260 5.50 8.64 17.61
CA ARG A 260 6.30 9.82 17.88
C ARG A 260 7.68 9.72 17.25
N GLU A 261 8.37 8.59 17.40
CA GLU A 261 9.69 8.37 16.82
C GLU A 261 9.66 8.46 15.29
N LEU A 262 8.70 7.79 14.65
CA LEU A 262 8.55 7.86 13.20
C LEU A 262 8.18 9.27 12.70
N ALA A 263 7.34 9.99 13.46
CA ALA A 263 7.01 11.37 13.09
C ALA A 263 8.22 12.28 13.22
N GLN A 264 9.03 12.12 14.25
CA GLN A 264 10.27 12.90 14.44
C GLN A 264 11.27 12.64 13.30
N GLU A 265 11.51 11.36 12.96
CA GLU A 265 12.37 10.97 11.85
C GLU A 265 11.87 11.55 10.51
N ALA A 266 10.56 11.46 10.25
CA ALA A 266 9.98 12.02 9.03
C ALA A 266 10.10 13.54 8.95
N ILE A 267 9.99 14.26 10.09
CA ILE A 267 10.19 15.70 10.20
C ILE A 267 11.64 16.07 9.86
N GLU A 268 12.60 15.39 10.45
CA GLU A 268 14.02 15.64 10.22
C GLU A 268 14.41 15.41 8.76
N ASN A 269 13.96 14.29 8.17
CA ASN A 269 14.19 13.98 6.78
C ASN A 269 13.54 15.00 5.82
N ALA A 270 12.30 15.44 6.10
CA ALA A 270 11.60 16.41 5.26
C ALA A 270 12.25 17.80 5.35
N ARG A 271 12.71 18.22 6.54
CA ARG A 271 13.44 19.47 6.72
C ARG A 271 14.78 19.43 5.97
N PHE A 272 15.53 18.35 6.09
CA PHE A 272 16.80 18.18 5.38
C PHE A 272 16.63 18.32 3.85
N VAL A 273 15.64 17.66 3.27
CA VAL A 273 15.35 17.76 1.83
C VAL A 273 14.91 19.17 1.44
N CYS A 274 14.20 19.89 2.32
CA CYS A 274 13.80 21.26 2.12
C CYS A 274 15.00 22.21 2.11
N GLU A 275 15.91 22.06 3.07
CA GLU A 275 17.18 22.83 3.17
C GLU A 275 18.05 22.62 1.93
N ASP A 276 18.26 21.37 1.53
CA ASP A 276 19.06 21.00 0.35
C ASP A 276 18.47 21.56 -0.95
N HIS A 277 17.14 21.47 -1.11
CA HIS A 277 16.48 21.90 -2.35
C HIS A 277 16.47 23.42 -2.55
N TYR A 278 16.20 24.18 -1.47
CA TYR A 278 16.08 25.63 -1.55
C TYR A 278 17.37 26.37 -1.14
N GLY A 279 18.40 25.65 -0.71
CA GLY A 279 19.65 26.24 -0.21
C GLY A 279 19.45 27.06 1.08
N LEU A 280 18.46 26.66 1.91
CA LEU A 280 18.16 27.36 3.16
C LEU A 280 19.16 26.97 4.24
N PHE A 281 19.54 27.94 5.09
CA PHE A 281 20.34 27.68 6.29
C PHE A 281 19.52 26.87 7.32
N GLU A 282 18.22 27.17 7.47
CA GLU A 282 17.29 26.45 8.33
C GLU A 282 15.91 26.34 7.65
N ALA A 283 15.39 25.12 7.51
CA ALA A 283 14.04 24.88 7.02
C ALA A 283 12.98 25.38 8.02
N PRO A 284 11.72 25.61 7.56
CA PRO A 284 10.63 25.98 8.45
C PRO A 284 10.52 25.03 9.65
N LYS A 285 10.31 25.60 10.84
CA LYS A 285 10.19 24.83 12.09
C LYS A 285 8.94 23.96 12.07
N VAL A 286 9.09 22.75 12.57
CA VAL A 286 7.97 21.80 12.73
C VAL A 286 7.80 21.47 14.21
N GLN A 287 6.62 21.75 14.74
CA GLN A 287 6.25 21.42 16.11
C GLN A 287 5.50 20.10 16.16
N LEU A 288 6.06 19.10 16.85
CA LEU A 288 5.40 17.81 17.08
C LEU A 288 4.69 17.82 18.44
N VAL A 289 3.38 17.59 18.42
CA VAL A 289 2.54 17.40 19.61
C VAL A 289 2.05 15.96 19.60
N CYS A 290 2.69 15.12 20.39
CA CYS A 290 2.42 13.68 20.46
C CYS A 290 2.72 13.17 21.84
N ASN A 291 1.85 12.33 22.42
CA ASN A 291 2.16 11.58 23.64
C ASN A 291 3.22 10.50 23.35
N ASN A 292 4.08 10.22 24.31
CA ASN A 292 5.19 9.28 24.16
C ASN A 292 4.74 7.83 23.97
N ASP A 293 3.57 7.48 24.51
CA ASP A 293 3.11 6.10 24.65
C ASP A 293 2.20 5.62 23.50
N ILE A 294 1.95 6.47 22.50
CA ILE A 294 1.11 6.10 21.35
C ILE A 294 1.85 5.10 20.47
N SER A 295 1.40 3.85 20.53
CA SER A 295 1.96 2.77 19.72
C SER A 295 0.87 1.84 19.21
N PHE A 296 1.05 1.31 17.98
CA PHE A 296 0.11 0.37 17.38
C PHE A 296 0.82 -0.57 16.40
N MET A 297 0.15 -1.65 16.05
CA MET A 297 0.70 -2.59 15.08
C MET A 297 0.55 -2.04 13.65
N TYR A 298 1.68 -1.83 12.99
CA TYR A 298 1.71 -1.29 11.63
C TYR A 298 2.99 -1.71 10.87
N VAL A 299 3.09 -1.30 9.61
CA VAL A 299 4.33 -1.37 8.80
C VAL A 299 5.01 0.00 8.88
N PRO A 300 6.12 0.17 9.65
CA PRO A 300 6.73 1.48 9.89
C PRO A 300 7.08 2.23 8.61
N GLY A 301 7.64 1.54 7.61
CA GLY A 301 8.02 2.16 6.33
C GLY A 301 6.83 2.76 5.56
N HIS A 302 5.62 2.22 5.70
CA HIS A 302 4.42 2.83 5.08
C HIS A 302 4.02 4.11 5.79
N LEU A 303 4.08 4.15 7.12
CA LEU A 303 3.77 5.36 7.90
C LEU A 303 4.82 6.45 7.67
N SER A 304 6.11 6.10 7.70
CA SER A 304 7.20 7.01 7.42
C SER A 304 7.06 7.66 6.03
N HIS A 305 6.74 6.87 5.00
CA HIS A 305 6.50 7.39 3.65
C HIS A 305 5.32 8.38 3.60
N MET A 306 4.18 8.06 4.22
CA MET A 306 3.01 8.95 4.25
C MET A 306 3.32 10.27 4.96
N LEU A 307 4.01 10.21 6.09
CA LEU A 307 4.41 11.40 6.85
C LEU A 307 5.41 12.25 6.07
N PHE A 308 6.43 11.62 5.50
CA PHE A 308 7.46 12.31 4.72
C PHE A 308 6.87 13.05 3.51
N GLU A 309 6.02 12.39 2.69
CA GLU A 309 5.42 13.02 1.52
C GLU A 309 4.47 14.17 1.89
N THR A 310 3.73 14.04 2.99
CA THR A 310 2.84 15.11 3.46
C THR A 310 3.62 16.29 4.04
N LEU A 311 4.65 16.05 4.85
CA LEU A 311 5.53 17.07 5.41
C LEU A 311 6.31 17.82 4.32
N LYS A 312 6.88 17.09 3.38
CA LYS A 312 7.59 17.66 2.24
C LYS A 312 6.72 18.67 1.48
N ASN A 313 5.45 18.30 1.19
CA ASN A 313 4.50 19.19 0.54
C ASN A 313 4.13 20.41 1.41
N SER A 314 4.02 20.25 2.73
CA SER A 314 3.73 21.34 3.66
C SER A 314 4.88 22.32 3.76
N LEU A 315 6.11 21.84 3.94
CA LEU A 315 7.30 22.69 4.01
C LEU A 315 7.53 23.46 2.69
N ARG A 316 7.36 22.75 1.57
CA ARG A 316 7.42 23.37 0.24
C ARG A 316 6.45 24.52 0.10
N ALA A 317 5.18 24.31 0.46
CA ALA A 317 4.15 25.34 0.34
C ALA A 317 4.46 26.56 1.22
N VAL A 318 5.00 26.37 2.42
CA VAL A 318 5.42 27.45 3.32
C VAL A 318 6.54 28.27 2.68
N VAL A 319 7.58 27.63 2.16
CA VAL A 319 8.73 28.33 1.54
C VAL A 319 8.31 29.06 0.26
N GLU A 320 7.54 28.41 -0.63
CA GLU A 320 7.09 29.02 -1.88
C GLU A 320 6.16 30.22 -1.65
N THR A 321 5.30 30.17 -0.61
CA THR A 321 4.39 31.27 -0.28
C THR A 321 5.10 32.45 0.36
N ARG A 322 6.09 32.20 1.22
CA ARG A 322 6.80 33.27 1.96
C ARG A 322 7.97 33.85 1.20
N GLY A 323 8.53 33.11 0.25
CA GLY A 323 9.77 33.43 -0.46
C GLY A 323 10.99 32.85 0.24
N GLN A 324 11.97 32.43 -0.56
CA GLN A 324 13.20 31.76 -0.09
C GLN A 324 14.13 32.64 0.72
N ASP A 325 14.05 33.98 0.50
CA ASP A 325 14.94 34.99 1.15
C ASP A 325 14.50 35.35 2.58
N LYS A 326 13.42 34.75 3.10
CA LYS A 326 12.91 35.04 4.43
C LYS A 326 13.42 34.03 5.46
N GLU A 327 13.86 34.50 6.61
CA GLU A 327 14.31 33.69 7.72
C GLU A 327 13.16 33.34 8.71
N ASP A 328 12.05 34.09 8.69
CA ASP A 328 10.91 33.89 9.61
C ASP A 328 9.77 33.16 8.92
N PHE A 329 9.82 31.83 8.96
CA PHE A 329 8.78 30.97 8.45
C PHE A 329 7.75 30.62 9.54
N PRO A 330 6.43 30.54 9.20
CA PRO A 330 5.44 30.04 10.12
C PRO A 330 5.68 28.56 10.48
N VAL A 331 5.35 28.23 11.73
CA VAL A 331 5.58 26.90 12.28
C VAL A 331 4.55 25.90 11.74
N THR A 332 5.01 24.88 11.06
CA THR A 332 4.18 23.72 10.70
C THR A 332 3.92 22.87 11.95
N LYS A 333 2.68 22.44 12.17
CA LYS A 333 2.30 21.66 13.35
C LYS A 333 1.91 20.23 12.97
N VAL A 334 2.49 19.27 13.67
CA VAL A 334 2.10 17.83 13.59
C VAL A 334 1.48 17.45 14.92
N ILE A 335 0.21 17.07 14.90
CA ILE A 335 -0.55 16.68 16.10
C ILE A 335 -0.97 15.24 15.95
N VAL A 336 -0.58 14.40 16.90
CA VAL A 336 -0.97 12.99 16.99
C VAL A 336 -1.97 12.83 18.12
N ALA A 337 -3.14 12.30 17.81
CA ALA A 337 -4.19 12.00 18.77
C ALA A 337 -4.63 10.55 18.65
N GLU A 338 -4.72 9.87 19.78
CA GLU A 338 -5.24 8.52 19.91
C GLU A 338 -6.72 8.58 20.26
N GLY A 339 -7.56 7.94 19.45
CA GLY A 339 -8.96 7.69 19.71
C GLY A 339 -9.20 6.29 20.27
N GLN A 340 -10.44 5.91 20.49
CA GLN A 340 -10.79 4.56 20.99
C GLN A 340 -10.49 3.46 19.96
N GLU A 341 -10.62 3.76 18.67
CA GLU A 341 -10.51 2.78 17.57
C GLU A 341 -9.50 3.20 16.50
N ASP A 342 -8.98 4.42 16.56
CA ASP A 342 -8.10 4.96 15.54
C ASP A 342 -7.02 5.89 16.08
N ILE A 343 -5.99 6.10 15.28
CA ILE A 343 -4.98 7.12 15.49
C ILE A 343 -5.13 8.17 14.39
N THR A 344 -5.26 9.42 14.80
CA THR A 344 -5.33 10.55 13.88
C THR A 344 -4.04 11.36 13.96
N ILE A 345 -3.39 11.55 12.80
CA ILE A 345 -2.24 12.44 12.65
C ILE A 345 -2.65 13.62 11.80
N LYS A 346 -2.55 14.82 12.35
CA LYS A 346 -2.92 16.07 11.68
C LYS A 346 -1.65 16.89 11.43
N ILE A 347 -1.40 17.23 10.16
CA ILE A 347 -0.32 18.13 9.74
C ILE A 347 -0.97 19.43 9.28
N THR A 348 -0.55 20.57 9.84
CA THR A 348 -1.13 21.89 9.53
C THR A 348 -0.02 22.85 9.18
N ASP A 349 -0.14 23.52 8.04
CA ASP A 349 0.77 24.56 7.55
C ASP A 349 0.04 25.87 7.22
N GLU A 350 0.81 26.95 7.07
CA GLU A 350 0.36 28.26 6.62
C GLU A 350 0.95 28.59 5.23
N GLY A 351 0.96 27.61 4.33
CA GLY A 351 1.50 27.70 2.97
C GLY A 351 0.49 28.21 1.92
N GLY A 352 -0.34 29.21 2.27
CA GLY A 352 -1.25 29.88 1.33
C GLY A 352 -2.53 29.12 0.99
N GLY A 353 -2.62 27.82 1.35
CA GLY A 353 -3.78 26.99 1.08
C GLY A 353 -3.84 26.47 -0.36
N ILE A 354 -4.96 25.80 -0.68
CA ILE A 354 -5.28 25.27 -2.00
C ILE A 354 -6.69 25.68 -2.37
N PRO A 355 -6.92 26.25 -3.57
CA PRO A 355 -8.26 26.58 -4.06
C PRO A 355 -9.20 25.39 -3.99
N ARG A 356 -10.44 25.63 -3.61
CA ARG A 356 -11.47 24.59 -3.48
C ARG A 356 -11.64 23.77 -4.76
N SER A 357 -11.51 24.42 -5.92
CA SER A 357 -11.56 23.79 -7.24
C SER A 357 -10.39 22.82 -7.51
N ALA A 358 -9.22 23.06 -6.90
CA ALA A 358 -8.03 22.27 -7.08
C ALA A 358 -7.93 21.09 -6.08
N ILE A 359 -8.70 21.09 -4.97
CA ILE A 359 -8.66 20.01 -3.97
C ILE A 359 -8.91 18.61 -4.58
N PRO A 360 -9.87 18.38 -5.50
CA PRO A 360 -10.02 17.09 -6.14
C PRO A 360 -8.80 16.67 -6.97
N LEU A 361 -8.12 17.65 -7.58
CA LEU A 361 -6.99 17.39 -8.47
C LEU A 361 -5.73 16.91 -7.74
N VAL A 362 -5.53 17.29 -6.47
CA VAL A 362 -4.36 16.84 -5.69
C VAL A 362 -4.32 15.33 -5.47
N TRP A 363 -5.45 14.65 -5.64
CA TRP A 363 -5.58 13.19 -5.55
C TRP A 363 -5.40 12.49 -6.90
N THR A 364 -5.21 13.25 -7.98
CA THR A 364 -4.97 12.68 -9.31
C THR A 364 -3.48 12.54 -9.57
N TYR A 365 -3.11 11.47 -10.26
CA TYR A 365 -1.72 11.23 -10.66
C TYR A 365 -1.27 12.27 -11.69
N MET A 366 -0.01 12.63 -11.66
CA MET A 366 0.61 13.62 -12.53
C MET A 366 0.10 15.06 -12.35
N TYR A 367 -0.68 15.34 -11.31
CA TYR A 367 -1.02 16.70 -10.95
C TYR A 367 0.12 17.30 -10.10
N THR A 368 0.71 18.36 -10.59
CA THR A 368 1.75 19.11 -9.90
C THR A 368 1.59 20.59 -10.18
N THR A 369 1.93 21.41 -9.20
CA THR A 369 2.00 22.88 -9.32
C THR A 369 3.40 23.38 -9.70
N VAL A 370 4.32 22.47 -10.00
CA VAL A 370 5.71 22.80 -10.39
C VAL A 370 5.77 23.00 -11.88
N ASP A 371 6.32 24.14 -12.32
CA ASP A 371 6.47 24.48 -13.74
C ASP A 371 7.49 23.59 -14.46
N GLN A 372 8.50 23.12 -13.76
CA GLN A 372 9.49 22.20 -14.31
C GLN A 372 9.34 20.82 -13.66
N THR A 373 8.80 19.87 -14.42
CA THR A 373 8.83 18.47 -14.00
C THR A 373 10.28 17.97 -14.01
N PRO A 374 10.78 17.38 -12.92
CA PRO A 374 12.12 16.81 -12.89
C PRO A 374 12.34 15.82 -14.04
N SER A 375 13.55 15.77 -14.60
CA SER A 375 13.87 14.73 -15.58
C SER A 375 13.73 13.36 -14.95
N LEU A 376 13.06 12.44 -15.65
CA LEU A 376 12.92 11.04 -15.22
C LEU A 376 14.24 10.32 -15.43
N ASP A 377 15.18 10.47 -14.51
CA ASP A 377 16.40 9.69 -14.51
C ASP A 377 16.09 8.26 -14.00
N PRO A 378 16.47 7.20 -14.74
CA PRO A 378 16.31 5.82 -14.28
C PRO A 378 17.01 5.51 -12.95
N ASP A 379 18.07 6.25 -12.61
CA ASP A 379 18.82 6.07 -11.37
C ASP A 379 18.17 6.75 -10.14
N PHE A 380 17.11 7.50 -10.35
CA PHE A 380 16.38 8.27 -9.34
C PHE A 380 15.80 7.41 -8.19
N ASN A 381 15.56 6.11 -8.42
CA ASN A 381 14.95 5.20 -7.45
C ASN A 381 15.91 4.47 -6.51
N LYS A 382 17.22 4.77 -6.56
CA LYS A 382 18.21 3.97 -5.82
C LYS A 382 18.34 4.35 -4.35
N SER A 383 17.76 5.46 -3.90
CA SER A 383 17.74 5.80 -2.47
C SER A 383 16.46 6.59 -2.13
N ASP A 384 15.74 6.14 -1.11
CA ASP A 384 14.59 6.85 -0.54
C ASP A 384 14.95 8.28 -0.06
N PHE A 385 16.23 8.52 0.24
CA PHE A 385 16.78 9.80 0.69
C PHE A 385 17.07 10.83 -0.42
N LYS A 386 17.00 10.45 -1.70
CA LYS A 386 17.19 11.38 -2.84
C LYS A 386 15.87 11.72 -3.54
N ALA A 387 14.74 11.59 -2.85
CA ALA A 387 13.47 12.03 -3.39
C ALA A 387 13.48 13.55 -3.55
N PRO A 388 13.25 14.12 -4.77
CA PRO A 388 13.24 15.55 -4.94
C PRO A 388 12.12 16.17 -4.11
N MET A 389 12.32 17.44 -3.69
CA MET A 389 11.30 18.23 -3.03
C MET A 389 10.01 18.28 -3.87
N ALA A 390 10.16 18.45 -5.17
CA ALA A 390 9.08 18.46 -6.15
C ALA A 390 9.00 17.11 -6.90
N GLY A 391 7.94 16.36 -6.67
CA GLY A 391 7.70 15.07 -7.31
C GLY A 391 6.82 15.18 -8.57
N PHE A 392 6.62 14.03 -9.25
CA PHE A 392 5.77 13.92 -10.45
C PHE A 392 4.26 13.96 -10.16
N GLY A 393 3.82 14.39 -8.97
CA GLY A 393 2.42 14.36 -8.57
C GLY A 393 1.90 12.97 -8.18
N TYR A 394 2.78 12.11 -7.67
CA TYR A 394 2.45 10.76 -7.19
C TYR A 394 2.42 10.63 -5.66
N GLY A 395 3.08 11.54 -4.94
CA GLY A 395 3.25 11.44 -3.48
C GLY A 395 1.94 11.33 -2.72
N LEU A 396 1.02 12.29 -2.90
CA LEU A 396 -0.27 12.29 -2.20
C LEU A 396 -1.21 11.15 -2.61
N PRO A 397 -1.42 10.85 -3.92
CA PRO A 397 -2.21 9.70 -4.33
C PRO A 397 -1.71 8.39 -3.73
N ILE A 398 -0.40 8.10 -3.82
CA ILE A 398 0.18 6.87 -3.27
C ILE A 398 0.12 6.84 -1.74
N SER A 399 0.38 7.95 -1.05
CA SER A 399 0.23 8.04 0.41
C SER A 399 -1.19 7.73 0.86
N ARG A 400 -2.20 8.19 0.11
CA ARG A 400 -3.60 7.85 0.37
C ARG A 400 -3.88 6.36 0.17
N LEU A 401 -3.28 5.72 -0.84
CA LEU A 401 -3.41 4.27 -1.04
C LEU A 401 -2.76 3.48 0.10
N TYR A 402 -1.59 3.90 0.62
CA TYR A 402 -0.99 3.28 1.81
C TYR A 402 -1.91 3.36 3.03
N ALA A 403 -2.54 4.51 3.27
CA ALA A 403 -3.51 4.66 4.35
C ALA A 403 -4.71 3.71 4.14
N ARG A 404 -5.28 3.70 2.94
CA ARG A 404 -6.46 2.89 2.59
C ARG A 404 -6.19 1.40 2.59
N TYR A 405 -4.97 0.98 2.30
CA TYR A 405 -4.60 -0.44 2.27
C TYR A 405 -4.88 -1.15 3.59
N PHE A 406 -4.78 -0.45 4.73
CA PHE A 406 -5.10 -0.97 6.06
C PHE A 406 -6.38 -0.38 6.68
N GLY A 407 -7.29 0.12 5.86
CA GLY A 407 -8.60 0.61 6.32
C GLY A 407 -8.61 2.04 6.87
N GLY A 408 -7.50 2.78 6.74
CA GLY A 408 -7.43 4.20 7.05
C GLY A 408 -7.82 5.10 5.87
N ASP A 409 -7.60 6.40 5.99
CA ASP A 409 -7.73 7.37 4.88
C ASP A 409 -6.85 8.61 5.12
N LEU A 410 -6.45 9.27 4.04
CA LEU A 410 -5.76 10.55 4.05
C LEU A 410 -6.69 11.62 3.47
N LYS A 411 -7.00 12.64 4.27
CA LYS A 411 -7.90 13.75 3.90
C LYS A 411 -7.16 15.07 3.92
N LEU A 412 -7.47 15.93 2.95
CA LEU A 412 -7.01 17.30 2.85
C LEU A 412 -8.16 18.25 3.17
N ILE A 413 -7.91 19.19 4.06
CA ILE A 413 -8.78 20.32 4.36
C ILE A 413 -7.96 21.57 4.11
N SER A 414 -8.43 22.45 3.25
CA SER A 414 -7.71 23.67 2.88
C SER A 414 -8.65 24.87 2.85
N MET A 415 -8.15 26.00 3.29
CA MET A 415 -8.75 27.31 3.14
C MET A 415 -7.76 28.17 2.38
N GLU A 416 -8.20 28.72 1.25
CA GLU A 416 -7.42 29.66 0.45
C GLU A 416 -7.44 31.03 1.13
N GLY A 417 -6.27 31.69 1.27
CA GLY A 417 -6.18 33.06 1.76
C GLY A 417 -6.81 34.01 0.77
N ARG A 418 -7.83 34.76 1.19
CA ARG A 418 -8.33 35.92 0.44
C ARG A 418 -7.62 37.17 0.95
N ASP A 419 -7.03 37.92 0.04
CA ASP A 419 -6.41 39.21 0.36
C ASP A 419 -7.43 40.31 0.70
N GLU A 420 -8.74 40.05 0.49
CA GLU A 420 -9.82 41.01 0.77
C GLU A 420 -10.95 40.36 1.59
N TRP A 421 -10.92 40.60 2.90
CA TRP A 421 -12.07 40.36 3.78
C TRP A 421 -12.86 41.65 3.91
N THR A 422 -14.15 41.62 3.58
CA THR A 422 -15.04 42.73 3.89
C THR A 422 -15.29 42.81 5.41
N SER A 423 -15.41 44.04 5.94
CA SER A 423 -15.47 44.33 7.37
C SER A 423 -16.58 43.58 8.14
N SER A 424 -17.60 43.05 7.46
CA SER A 424 -18.70 42.28 8.05
C SER A 424 -18.37 40.84 8.37
N GLU A 425 -17.32 40.26 7.75
CA GLU A 425 -16.84 38.89 8.00
C GLU A 425 -15.81 38.85 9.12
N MET A 426 -15.14 39.97 9.41
CA MET A 426 -14.16 40.11 10.50
C MET A 426 -14.78 39.96 11.92
N ILE A 427 -16.07 40.21 12.08
CA ILE A 427 -16.75 40.17 13.39
C ILE A 427 -17.07 38.70 13.80
N ARG A 428 -17.13 37.75 12.87
CA ARG A 428 -17.41 36.34 13.17
C ARG A 428 -16.16 35.48 13.40
N SER A 429 -14.97 35.97 13.08
CA SER A 429 -13.70 35.26 13.30
C SER A 429 -12.80 36.01 14.27
N SER A 430 -13.25 36.23 15.51
CA SER A 430 -12.49 36.97 16.54
C SER A 430 -11.29 36.17 17.11
N GLN A 431 -10.57 35.41 16.34
CA GLN A 431 -9.26 34.89 16.73
C GLN A 431 -8.39 34.68 15.49
N GLY A 432 -7.46 35.58 15.25
CA GLY A 432 -6.26 35.36 14.45
C GLY A 432 -6.40 35.65 12.95
N ARG A 433 -5.49 36.43 12.43
CA ARG A 433 -5.25 36.67 11.01
C ARG A 433 -5.23 35.35 10.27
N THR A 434 -6.25 35.07 9.46
CA THR A 434 -6.30 33.87 8.61
C THR A 434 -5.47 34.12 7.37
N GLN A 435 -4.16 33.88 7.48
CA GLN A 435 -3.37 33.53 6.33
C GLN A 435 -3.86 32.16 5.84
N GLY A 436 -3.95 31.95 4.51
CA GLY A 436 -4.46 30.71 3.94
C GLY A 436 -3.81 29.47 4.57
N ASN A 437 -4.63 28.65 5.17
CA ASN A 437 -4.16 27.54 6.01
C ASN A 437 -4.50 26.20 5.36
N ARG A 438 -3.54 25.28 5.33
CA ARG A 438 -3.70 23.93 4.83
C ARG A 438 -3.56 22.93 5.98
N SER A 439 -4.45 21.95 6.04
CA SER A 439 -4.39 20.90 7.03
C SER A 439 -4.61 19.54 6.36
N MET A 440 -3.69 18.62 6.55
CA MET A 440 -3.84 17.24 6.18
C MET A 440 -4.15 16.40 7.40
N ARG A 441 -5.14 15.51 7.29
CA ARG A 441 -5.51 14.58 8.35
C ARG A 441 -5.34 13.16 7.84
N LEU A 442 -4.42 12.42 8.45
CA LEU A 442 -4.25 10.99 8.27
C LEU A 442 -5.00 10.28 9.40
N LYS A 443 -5.97 9.45 9.05
CA LYS A 443 -6.69 8.57 9.97
C LYS A 443 -6.23 7.14 9.72
N LEU A 444 -5.71 6.48 10.76
CA LEU A 444 -5.27 5.09 10.71
C LEU A 444 -6.19 4.27 11.60
N SER A 445 -6.76 3.18 11.08
CA SER A 445 -7.62 2.29 11.85
C SER A 445 -6.76 1.42 12.77
N GLY A 446 -7.03 1.48 14.08
CA GLY A 446 -6.41 0.59 15.08
C GLY A 446 -7.05 -0.78 15.13
N GLN A 447 -8.16 -1.03 14.42
CA GLN A 447 -8.83 -2.33 14.43
C GLN A 447 -8.08 -3.35 13.60
N LEU A 448 -7.55 -4.30 14.28
CA LEU A 448 -6.69 -5.42 13.88
C LEU A 448 -7.43 -6.56 13.15
N GLY A 449 -8.48 -6.30 12.40
CA GLY A 449 -9.31 -7.35 11.84
C GLY A 449 -9.95 -7.07 10.49
N MET A 450 -9.70 -5.94 9.85
CA MET A 450 -10.26 -5.70 8.52
C MET A 450 -9.54 -6.54 7.47
N GLU A 451 -10.27 -7.48 6.88
CA GLU A 451 -9.89 -8.16 5.65
C GLU A 451 -9.85 -7.12 4.51
N VAL A 452 -8.66 -6.83 4.01
CA VAL A 452 -8.52 -6.04 2.79
C VAL A 452 -8.87 -6.93 1.61
N SER A 453 -10.13 -6.93 1.22
CA SER A 453 -10.61 -7.58 0.00
C SER A 453 -10.43 -6.61 -1.16
N GLU A 454 -9.64 -6.98 -2.16
CA GLU A 454 -9.52 -6.20 -3.40
C GLU A 454 -10.87 -6.02 -4.12
N ARG A 455 -11.87 -6.87 -3.83
CA ARG A 455 -13.22 -6.81 -4.42
C ARG A 455 -14.12 -5.70 -3.83
N ARG A 456 -13.98 -5.34 -2.55
CA ARG A 456 -14.82 -4.28 -1.96
C ARG A 456 -14.53 -2.90 -2.53
N GLN A 457 -13.32 -2.65 -3.01
CA GLN A 457 -12.94 -1.34 -3.54
C GLN A 457 -13.44 -1.05 -4.95
N VAL A 458 -13.84 -2.07 -5.72
CA VAL A 458 -14.48 -1.88 -7.04
C VAL A 458 -15.98 -1.59 -6.89
N GLY A 459 -16.65 -2.18 -5.90
CA GLY A 459 -18.06 -1.95 -5.61
C GLY A 459 -18.35 -0.57 -5.00
N ASP A 460 -17.54 -0.13 -4.05
CA ASP A 460 -17.73 1.17 -3.36
C ASP A 460 -17.50 2.37 -4.28
N ALA A 461 -16.72 2.22 -5.36
CA ALA A 461 -16.55 3.27 -6.37
C ALA A 461 -17.76 3.37 -7.31
N GLU A 462 -18.45 2.28 -7.61
CA GLU A 462 -19.68 2.28 -8.39
C GLU A 462 -20.90 2.69 -7.55
N GLU A 463 -20.98 2.30 -6.27
CA GLU A 463 -22.05 2.68 -5.36
C GLU A 463 -21.97 4.18 -4.98
N MET A 464 -20.78 4.76 -4.83
CA MET A 464 -20.62 6.22 -4.64
C MET A 464 -20.98 7.05 -5.88
N LEU A 465 -21.05 6.46 -7.07
CA LEU A 465 -21.46 7.14 -8.29
C LEU A 465 -22.97 7.01 -8.56
N MET A 466 -23.64 6.02 -8.00
CA MET A 466 -25.10 5.83 -8.14
C MET A 466 -25.94 6.62 -7.12
N ASP A 467 -25.38 7.01 -5.98
CA ASP A 467 -26.11 7.74 -4.92
C ASP A 467 -26.11 9.28 -5.09
N LYS A 468 -25.94 9.78 -6.32
CA LYS A 468 -26.12 11.20 -6.67
C LYS A 468 -27.50 11.54 -7.21
N GLY A 469 -28.50 10.74 -6.89
CA GLY A 469 -29.88 11.01 -7.24
C GLY A 469 -30.81 10.87 -6.05
N ALA A 470 -31.03 11.94 -5.33
CA ALA A 470 -32.15 12.28 -4.46
C ALA A 470 -31.78 12.66 -3.00
N GLY A 471 -31.66 13.91 -2.77
CA GLY A 471 -32.38 14.70 -1.79
C GLY A 471 -32.21 14.43 -0.30
N ALA A 472 -31.42 15.17 0.40
CA ALA A 472 -31.69 16.00 1.57
C ALA A 472 -30.39 16.25 2.36
N PRO A 473 -30.12 17.46 2.80
CA PRO A 473 -28.87 17.77 3.51
C PRO A 473 -28.91 17.20 4.93
N TRP A 474 -27.84 16.53 5.32
CA TRP A 474 -27.58 15.88 6.61
C TRP A 474 -27.70 16.75 7.87
N TRP A 475 -27.88 18.08 7.73
CA TRP A 475 -28.05 18.98 8.85
C TRP A 475 -29.46 19.00 9.47
N ARG A 476 -30.44 18.29 8.90
CA ARG A 476 -31.82 18.16 9.47
C ARG A 476 -31.98 17.14 10.59
N SER A 477 -30.96 16.38 10.93
CA SER A 477 -31.00 15.38 12.01
C SER A 477 -30.46 15.86 13.36
N VAL A 478 -30.05 17.14 13.47
CA VAL A 478 -29.75 17.78 14.75
C VAL A 478 -30.87 18.81 14.99
N GLY A 479 -31.85 18.40 15.78
CA GLY A 479 -33.00 19.25 16.14
C GLY A 479 -32.55 20.59 16.75
N MET A 480 -32.74 21.65 16.02
CA MET A 480 -32.90 22.99 16.56
C MET A 480 -34.25 23.53 16.07
N GLU A 481 -35.19 23.60 17.00
CA GLU A 481 -36.48 24.26 16.83
C GLU A 481 -36.28 25.73 16.42
N GLU A 482 -37.01 26.11 15.38
CA GLU A 482 -37.25 27.52 15.06
C GLU A 482 -38.06 28.14 16.19
N GLY A 483 -37.47 29.06 16.90
CA GLY A 483 -38.18 30.00 17.81
C GLY A 483 -38.01 31.42 17.31
N MET A 484 -39.10 31.94 16.75
CA MET A 484 -39.47 33.34 16.46
C MET A 484 -38.36 34.37 16.29
#